data_7971845032a6ce604b6fe1e29cbe00d5
#
_entry.id   7971845032a6ce604b6fe1e29cbe00d5
#
_cell.length_a   1.000
_cell.length_b   1.000
_cell.length_c   1.000
_cell.angle_alpha   90.00
_cell.angle_beta   90.00
_cell.angle_gamma   90.00
#
_symmetry.space_group_name_H-M   'P 1'
#
loop_
_entity.id
_entity.type
_entity.pdbx_description
1 polymer ?
#
loop_
_entity_poly.entity_id
_entity_poly.type
_entity_poly.pdbx_seq_one_letter_code
_entity_poly.pdbx_strand_id
1 'polypeptide(L)'
;MPSTVEQLSPSRAKITVEVPFADLKPHLDKAYKEIAQQVQIPGFRPGHVPAAIIDQRFGPGVALEQALNEALPDLYSSAVTEHELVPLTQPEIEVTKLELGETVEFTAELDVRPDFMIPAFDAIEVEVDPIESTEEELEEQVKILRERFATNTEVDRPAAEGDLVTFDLKATKDGELVEGGEAEGVTYRVGAGGMVEGMDEALTGMTAGESKSFTSALVGGPAMGQEADIEVTVTKVQEQELPEVDDDFAQMVSEFDTVEEMYDDLRENLVRLHRVDQANAARDKVLDAVVKQIDLELPEQLLAAEVEARNNQVDQELAQAGMTLKQYLADSEEEAETEEEFRATLADRAAQSVKAQLVLDKIAEDHDVQIEQTDLTEHLFARARANRTSPEQEMQHMLEHDHTQEWMTEIRRSKALSLILGAATVKDTDGNVVDLATLQADGTFAEPEETAEVAEATEGASATSVLEAELVETADAEESAAEPATEVADLAEAETVEVEETPEAETVEETPETEDTTEKAEPTDAAVDATAE
;
A
#
# COMPACT_ATOMS: atom_id res chain seq x y z
N MET A 1 -37.62 -15.04 -3.03
CA MET A 1 -37.66 -15.65 -1.69
C MET A 1 -38.29 -14.66 -0.73
N PRO A 2 -39.06 -15.03 0.29
CA PRO A 2 -39.52 -14.05 1.26
C PRO A 2 -38.33 -13.52 2.04
N SER A 3 -38.05 -12.24 1.86
CA SER A 3 -37.02 -11.51 2.59
C SER A 3 -37.61 -10.24 3.15
N THR A 4 -37.15 -9.83 4.33
CA THR A 4 -37.56 -8.58 5.00
C THR A 4 -36.33 -7.83 5.47
N VAL A 5 -36.37 -6.49 5.30
CA VAL A 5 -35.31 -5.62 5.76
C VAL A 5 -35.81 -4.77 6.91
N GLU A 6 -35.05 -4.73 7.98
CA GLU A 6 -35.21 -3.82 9.10
C GLU A 6 -34.02 -2.89 9.15
N GLN A 7 -34.25 -1.58 9.06
CA GLN A 7 -33.20 -0.59 9.19
C GLN A 7 -32.90 -0.34 10.67
N LEU A 8 -31.71 -0.72 11.13
CA LEU A 8 -31.27 -0.55 12.51
C LEU A 8 -30.74 0.87 12.78
N SER A 9 -30.01 1.43 11.80
CA SER A 9 -29.57 2.82 11.77
C SER A 9 -29.49 3.31 10.30
N PRO A 10 -29.22 4.59 10.03
CA PRO A 10 -29.03 5.07 8.65
C PRO A 10 -27.95 4.31 7.88
N SER A 11 -26.95 3.78 8.58
CA SER A 11 -25.80 3.06 8.01
C SER A 11 -25.80 1.55 8.27
N ARG A 12 -26.83 0.97 8.94
CA ARG A 12 -26.89 -0.44 9.27
C ARG A 12 -28.27 -1.05 9.03
N ALA A 13 -28.31 -2.18 8.35
CA ALA A 13 -29.53 -2.91 8.04
C ALA A 13 -29.41 -4.37 8.49
N LYS A 14 -30.57 -4.95 8.83
CA LYS A 14 -30.72 -6.36 9.12
C LYS A 14 -31.68 -6.96 8.10
N ILE A 15 -31.20 -7.94 7.35
CA ILE A 15 -32.00 -8.73 6.40
C ILE A 15 -32.39 -10.02 7.09
N THR A 16 -33.67 -10.35 7.09
CA THR A 16 -34.15 -11.68 7.48
C THR A 16 -34.65 -12.41 6.24
N VAL A 17 -34.05 -13.55 5.97
CA VAL A 17 -34.37 -14.37 4.79
C VAL A 17 -34.98 -15.69 5.22
N GLU A 18 -36.16 -15.99 4.71
CA GLU A 18 -36.83 -17.29 4.88
C GLU A 18 -36.60 -18.13 3.61
N VAL A 19 -35.88 -19.23 3.77
CA VAL A 19 -35.52 -20.13 2.67
C VAL A 19 -36.42 -21.36 2.71
N PRO A 20 -37.33 -21.54 1.75
CA PRO A 20 -38.12 -22.76 1.63
C PRO A 20 -37.20 -23.98 1.46
N PHE A 21 -37.51 -25.09 2.14
CA PHE A 21 -36.71 -26.32 2.03
C PHE A 21 -36.58 -26.85 0.59
N ALA A 22 -37.54 -26.53 -0.28
CA ALA A 22 -37.50 -26.90 -1.69
C ALA A 22 -36.30 -26.25 -2.43
N ASP A 23 -35.95 -25.05 -2.06
CA ASP A 23 -34.85 -24.27 -2.68
C ASP A 23 -33.49 -24.75 -2.16
N LEU A 24 -33.41 -25.23 -0.91
CA LEU A 24 -32.22 -25.85 -0.34
C LEU A 24 -31.95 -27.29 -0.81
N LYS A 25 -32.94 -27.96 -1.37
CA LYS A 25 -32.82 -29.36 -1.75
C LYS A 25 -31.69 -29.67 -2.73
N PRO A 26 -31.42 -28.87 -3.79
CA PRO A 26 -30.28 -29.10 -4.69
C PRO A 26 -28.95 -29.06 -3.95
N HIS A 27 -28.76 -28.08 -3.05
CA HIS A 27 -27.56 -27.92 -2.23
C HIS A 27 -27.43 -29.06 -1.21
N LEU A 28 -28.54 -29.51 -0.63
CA LEU A 28 -28.57 -30.66 0.27
C LEU A 28 -28.14 -31.95 -0.44
N ASP A 29 -28.65 -32.18 -1.66
CA ASP A 29 -28.25 -33.32 -2.48
C ASP A 29 -26.76 -33.30 -2.86
N LYS A 30 -26.19 -32.11 -3.02
CA LYS A 30 -24.75 -31.90 -3.28
C LYS A 30 -23.95 -32.13 -2.01
N ALA A 31 -24.34 -31.54 -0.88
CA ALA A 31 -23.71 -31.74 0.42
C ALA A 31 -23.60 -33.22 0.81
N TYR A 32 -24.70 -34.00 0.63
CA TYR A 32 -24.65 -35.46 0.86
C TYR A 32 -23.60 -36.16 -0.02
N LYS A 33 -23.44 -35.75 -1.27
CA LYS A 33 -22.44 -36.34 -2.18
C LYS A 33 -21.03 -36.00 -1.74
N GLU A 34 -20.79 -34.79 -1.31
CA GLU A 34 -19.48 -34.32 -0.82
C GLU A 34 -19.10 -35.01 0.50
N ILE A 35 -20.03 -35.04 1.45
CA ILE A 35 -19.86 -35.80 2.71
C ILE A 35 -19.56 -37.27 2.40
N ALA A 36 -20.31 -37.88 1.47
CA ALA A 36 -20.08 -39.26 1.09
C ALA A 36 -18.70 -39.53 0.49
N GLN A 37 -18.04 -38.53 -0.12
CA GLN A 37 -16.68 -38.62 -0.66
C GLN A 37 -15.62 -38.48 0.45
N GLN A 38 -15.88 -37.65 1.45
CA GLN A 38 -14.95 -37.34 2.53
C GLN A 38 -14.94 -38.39 3.63
N VAL A 39 -16.06 -39.08 3.84
CA VAL A 39 -16.20 -40.04 4.95
C VAL A 39 -15.92 -41.48 4.52
N GLN A 40 -15.20 -42.21 5.37
CA GLN A 40 -14.97 -43.64 5.23
C GLN A 40 -15.91 -44.40 6.21
N ILE A 41 -16.96 -45.00 5.67
CA ILE A 41 -17.92 -45.80 6.45
C ILE A 41 -17.70 -47.27 6.13
N PRO A 42 -17.46 -48.15 7.15
CA PRO A 42 -17.32 -49.58 6.91
C PRO A 42 -18.52 -50.18 6.21
N GLY A 43 -18.27 -50.86 5.08
CA GLY A 43 -19.29 -51.48 4.26
C GLY A 43 -19.75 -50.65 3.04
N PHE A 44 -19.29 -49.42 2.88
CA PHE A 44 -19.58 -48.58 1.72
C PHE A 44 -18.30 -48.09 1.04
N ARG A 45 -18.37 -47.97 -0.29
CA ARG A 45 -17.28 -47.34 -1.06
C ARG A 45 -17.34 -45.82 -0.89
N PRO A 46 -16.21 -45.08 -0.74
CA PRO A 46 -16.18 -43.62 -0.74
C PRO A 46 -16.98 -43.05 -1.92
N GLY A 47 -17.81 -42.02 -1.67
CA GLY A 47 -18.71 -41.41 -2.65
C GLY A 47 -20.01 -42.15 -2.93
N HIS A 48 -20.28 -43.29 -2.30
CA HIS A 48 -21.47 -44.10 -2.53
C HIS A 48 -22.23 -44.45 -1.21
N VAL A 49 -22.10 -43.60 -0.22
CA VAL A 49 -22.79 -43.72 1.06
C VAL A 49 -24.20 -43.13 0.92
N PRO A 50 -25.27 -43.88 1.20
CA PRO A 50 -26.64 -43.33 1.18
C PRO A 50 -26.84 -42.23 2.24
N ALA A 51 -27.60 -41.18 1.92
CA ALA A 51 -27.93 -40.08 2.84
C ALA A 51 -28.41 -40.55 4.22
N ALA A 52 -29.31 -41.53 4.27
CA ALA A 52 -29.81 -42.09 5.53
C ALA A 52 -28.72 -42.68 6.45
N ILE A 53 -27.62 -43.16 5.90
CA ILE A 53 -26.49 -43.69 6.68
C ILE A 53 -25.61 -42.54 7.20
N ILE A 54 -25.48 -41.47 6.42
CA ILE A 54 -24.82 -40.24 6.84
C ILE A 54 -25.58 -39.62 8.01
N ASP A 55 -26.89 -39.46 7.87
CA ASP A 55 -27.75 -38.91 8.92
C ASP A 55 -27.72 -39.73 10.21
N GLN A 56 -27.69 -41.07 10.07
CA GLN A 56 -27.64 -41.97 11.23
C GLN A 56 -26.27 -41.84 11.98
N ARG A 57 -25.20 -41.54 11.28
CA ARG A 57 -23.84 -41.54 11.85
C ARG A 57 -23.37 -40.17 12.34
N PHE A 58 -23.74 -39.13 11.62
CA PHE A 58 -23.28 -37.76 11.88
C PHE A 58 -24.42 -36.83 12.33
N GLY A 59 -25.63 -37.28 12.22
CA GLY A 59 -26.83 -36.47 12.47
C GLY A 59 -27.33 -35.78 11.21
N PRO A 60 -28.65 -35.59 11.10
CA PRO A 60 -29.26 -34.94 9.93
C PRO A 60 -28.90 -33.45 9.80
N GLY A 61 -28.43 -32.83 10.87
CA GLY A 61 -28.04 -31.43 10.89
C GLY A 61 -26.77 -31.12 10.07
N VAL A 62 -25.81 -32.05 10.02
CA VAL A 62 -24.50 -31.79 9.37
C VAL A 62 -24.63 -31.55 7.87
N ALA A 63 -25.46 -32.39 7.18
CA ALA A 63 -25.68 -32.18 5.76
C ALA A 63 -26.50 -30.92 5.46
N LEU A 64 -27.42 -30.56 6.35
CA LEU A 64 -28.23 -29.36 6.23
C LEU A 64 -27.41 -28.08 6.47
N GLU A 65 -26.53 -28.11 7.47
CA GLU A 65 -25.60 -27.03 7.76
C GLU A 65 -24.60 -26.79 6.60
N GLN A 66 -24.04 -27.88 6.05
CA GLN A 66 -23.17 -27.78 4.89
C GLN A 66 -23.90 -27.24 3.65
N ALA A 67 -25.13 -27.72 3.40
CA ALA A 67 -25.96 -27.25 2.29
C ALA A 67 -26.32 -25.76 2.44
N LEU A 68 -26.61 -25.33 3.67
CA LEU A 68 -26.90 -23.93 3.96
C LEU A 68 -25.64 -23.05 3.75
N ASN A 69 -24.51 -23.45 4.30
CA ASN A 69 -23.25 -22.70 4.14
C ASN A 69 -22.86 -22.53 2.67
N GLU A 70 -23.14 -23.53 1.84
CA GLU A 70 -22.91 -23.44 0.40
C GLU A 70 -23.92 -22.52 -0.31
N ALA A 71 -25.19 -22.52 0.12
CA ALA A 71 -26.22 -21.70 -0.47
C ALA A 71 -26.24 -20.24 0.02
N LEU A 72 -25.70 -19.98 1.21
CA LEU A 72 -25.73 -18.66 1.87
C LEU A 72 -25.25 -17.51 1.00
N PRO A 73 -24.11 -17.59 0.27
CA PRO A 73 -23.66 -16.48 -0.58
C PRO A 73 -24.68 -16.10 -1.66
N ASP A 74 -25.25 -17.08 -2.34
CA ASP A 74 -26.23 -16.85 -3.42
C ASP A 74 -27.56 -16.30 -2.87
N LEU A 75 -28.01 -16.84 -1.73
CA LEU A 75 -29.22 -16.39 -1.06
C LEU A 75 -29.11 -14.97 -0.54
N TYR A 76 -27.96 -14.63 0.08
CA TYR A 76 -27.64 -13.30 0.55
C TYR A 76 -27.57 -12.29 -0.61
N SER A 77 -26.81 -12.60 -1.66
CA SER A 77 -26.68 -11.75 -2.84
C SER A 77 -28.03 -11.45 -3.49
N SER A 78 -28.91 -12.47 -3.58
CA SER A 78 -30.26 -12.31 -4.10
C SER A 78 -31.11 -11.38 -3.24
N ALA A 79 -31.01 -11.50 -1.90
CA ALA A 79 -31.76 -10.66 -0.97
C ALA A 79 -31.27 -9.21 -0.98
N VAL A 80 -29.97 -8.98 -1.04
CA VAL A 80 -29.35 -7.66 -1.17
C VAL A 80 -29.82 -6.96 -2.45
N THR A 81 -29.83 -7.69 -3.56
CA THR A 81 -30.28 -7.18 -4.87
C THR A 81 -31.78 -6.86 -4.87
N GLU A 82 -32.62 -7.72 -4.26
CA GLU A 82 -34.07 -7.52 -4.17
C GLU A 82 -34.45 -6.23 -3.42
N HIS A 83 -33.64 -5.87 -2.42
CA HIS A 83 -33.88 -4.70 -1.58
C HIS A 83 -33.04 -3.47 -1.97
N GLU A 84 -32.30 -3.54 -3.09
CA GLU A 84 -31.47 -2.43 -3.61
C GLU A 84 -30.45 -1.91 -2.56
N LEU A 85 -29.95 -2.77 -1.69
CA LEU A 85 -28.96 -2.42 -0.67
C LEU A 85 -27.55 -2.42 -1.27
N VAL A 86 -26.71 -1.51 -0.80
CA VAL A 86 -25.28 -1.47 -1.13
C VAL A 86 -24.47 -1.85 0.10
N PRO A 87 -24.04 -3.12 0.24
CA PRO A 87 -23.24 -3.56 1.36
C PRO A 87 -21.85 -2.94 1.29
N LEU A 88 -21.33 -2.50 2.43
CA LEU A 88 -20.01 -1.86 2.57
C LEU A 88 -19.00 -2.78 3.25
N THR A 89 -19.49 -3.75 4.01
CA THR A 89 -18.69 -4.74 4.74
C THR A 89 -19.24 -6.14 4.54
N GLN A 90 -18.49 -7.15 4.95
CA GLN A 90 -19.00 -8.50 5.00
C GLN A 90 -20.13 -8.60 6.04
N PRO A 91 -21.26 -9.27 5.72
CA PRO A 91 -22.37 -9.38 6.63
C PRO A 91 -22.06 -10.29 7.81
N GLU A 92 -22.60 -9.96 8.97
CA GLU A 92 -22.70 -10.89 10.10
C GLU A 92 -23.91 -11.77 9.91
N ILE A 93 -23.70 -13.06 9.58
CA ILE A 93 -24.80 -13.99 9.28
C ILE A 93 -25.06 -14.88 10.50
N GLU A 94 -26.30 -14.89 10.97
CA GLU A 94 -26.77 -15.76 12.03
C GLU A 94 -27.93 -16.63 11.54
N VAL A 95 -27.82 -17.95 11.71
CA VAL A 95 -28.89 -18.88 11.37
C VAL A 95 -29.84 -18.98 12.56
N THR A 96 -31.02 -18.40 12.42
CA THR A 96 -32.03 -18.34 13.50
C THR A 96 -32.91 -19.58 13.57
N LYS A 97 -33.15 -20.24 12.42
CA LYS A 97 -33.96 -21.49 12.36
C LYS A 97 -33.38 -22.48 11.36
N LEU A 98 -33.11 -23.70 11.83
CA LEU A 98 -32.54 -24.76 11.02
C LEU A 98 -33.26 -26.10 11.32
N GLU A 99 -34.38 -26.36 10.65
CA GLU A 99 -35.17 -27.57 10.83
C GLU A 99 -35.38 -28.32 9.52
N LEU A 100 -35.09 -29.63 9.52
CA LEU A 100 -35.25 -30.49 8.34
C LEU A 100 -36.71 -30.57 7.91
N GLY A 101 -36.98 -30.25 6.64
CA GLY A 101 -38.29 -30.32 6.04
C GLY A 101 -39.19 -29.11 6.30
N GLU A 102 -38.70 -28.12 7.01
CA GLU A 102 -39.34 -26.83 7.25
C GLU A 102 -38.59 -25.69 6.56
N THR A 103 -39.05 -24.46 6.77
CA THR A 103 -38.37 -23.27 6.30
C THR A 103 -37.09 -23.04 7.14
N VAL A 104 -35.97 -22.80 6.49
CA VAL A 104 -34.74 -22.33 7.14
C VAL A 104 -34.77 -20.82 7.16
N GLU A 105 -34.37 -20.23 8.28
CA GLU A 105 -34.31 -18.77 8.44
C GLU A 105 -32.92 -18.35 8.88
N PHE A 106 -32.38 -17.34 8.23
CA PHE A 106 -31.16 -16.70 8.65
C PHE A 106 -31.34 -15.19 8.66
N THR A 107 -30.54 -14.52 9.50
CA THR A 107 -30.43 -13.07 9.52
C THR A 107 -29.03 -12.66 9.10
N ALA A 108 -28.94 -11.59 8.32
CA ALA A 108 -27.69 -10.96 7.95
C ALA A 108 -27.72 -9.50 8.42
N GLU A 109 -26.82 -9.15 9.33
CA GLU A 109 -26.59 -7.74 9.69
C GLU A 109 -25.41 -7.23 8.88
N LEU A 110 -25.58 -6.05 8.26
CA LEU A 110 -24.61 -5.49 7.35
C LEU A 110 -24.60 -3.96 7.45
N ASP A 111 -23.42 -3.40 7.28
CA ASP A 111 -23.28 -1.98 7.05
C ASP A 111 -23.67 -1.66 5.61
N VAL A 112 -24.54 -0.67 5.46
CA VAL A 112 -25.05 -0.18 4.17
C VAL A 112 -24.68 1.27 3.98
N ARG A 113 -24.54 1.68 2.72
CA ARG A 113 -24.33 3.10 2.41
C ARG A 113 -25.60 3.87 2.79
N PRO A 114 -25.50 4.85 3.71
CA PRO A 114 -26.63 5.69 4.04
C PRO A 114 -27.02 6.59 2.87
N ASP A 115 -28.28 6.99 2.82
CA ASP A 115 -28.76 7.96 1.83
C ASP A 115 -28.50 9.38 2.31
N PHE A 116 -27.90 10.21 1.47
CA PHE A 116 -27.61 11.63 1.73
C PHE A 116 -27.68 12.43 0.43
N MET A 117 -27.89 13.75 0.57
CA MET A 117 -27.94 14.65 -0.58
C MET A 117 -26.59 15.28 -0.84
N ILE A 118 -26.20 15.31 -2.11
CA ILE A 118 -24.97 15.94 -2.56
C ILE A 118 -25.23 17.44 -2.76
N PRO A 119 -24.37 18.33 -2.22
CA PRO A 119 -24.48 19.77 -2.45
C PRO A 119 -24.16 20.13 -3.91
N ALA A 120 -24.63 21.29 -4.35
CA ALA A 120 -24.27 21.80 -5.67
C ALA A 120 -22.80 22.25 -5.69
N PHE A 121 -22.03 21.76 -6.65
CA PHE A 121 -20.57 21.97 -6.71
C PHE A 121 -20.18 23.39 -7.11
N ASP A 122 -21.02 24.10 -7.87
CA ASP A 122 -20.82 25.49 -8.30
C ASP A 122 -20.82 26.51 -7.16
N ALA A 123 -21.33 26.11 -5.99
CA ALA A 123 -21.31 26.92 -4.78
C ALA A 123 -20.02 26.75 -3.93
N ILE A 124 -19.11 25.87 -4.35
CA ILE A 124 -17.88 25.58 -3.61
C ILE A 124 -16.81 26.57 -4.05
N GLU A 125 -16.35 27.38 -3.12
CA GLU A 125 -15.21 28.28 -3.29
C GLU A 125 -14.13 27.91 -2.28
N VAL A 126 -12.89 27.74 -2.77
CA VAL A 126 -11.73 27.45 -1.92
C VAL A 126 -10.57 28.37 -2.28
N GLU A 127 -9.75 28.67 -1.27
CA GLU A 127 -8.53 29.46 -1.42
C GLU A 127 -7.31 28.57 -1.23
N VAL A 128 -6.31 28.75 -2.10
CA VAL A 128 -5.02 28.06 -2.04
C VAL A 128 -3.89 29.07 -2.03
N ASP A 129 -2.72 28.64 -1.64
CA ASP A 129 -1.54 29.49 -1.63
C ASP A 129 -1.12 29.82 -3.07
N PRO A 130 -0.55 31.01 -3.34
CA PRO A 130 -0.09 31.39 -4.66
C PRO A 130 1.16 30.59 -5.04
N ILE A 131 1.42 30.48 -6.35
CA ILE A 131 2.64 29.88 -6.84
C ILE A 131 3.74 30.92 -6.76
N GLU A 132 4.62 30.80 -5.77
CA GLU A 132 5.78 31.64 -5.60
C GLU A 132 7.03 30.74 -5.57
N SER A 133 7.98 31.01 -6.48
CA SER A 133 9.35 30.48 -6.35
C SER A 133 10.20 31.55 -5.67
N THR A 134 10.72 31.24 -4.51
CA THR A 134 11.57 32.18 -3.78
C THR A 134 13.02 32.10 -4.26
N GLU A 135 13.76 33.20 -4.14
CA GLU A 135 15.21 33.19 -4.43
C GLU A 135 15.97 32.26 -3.47
N GLU A 136 15.45 32.04 -2.24
CA GLU A 136 16.03 31.12 -1.26
C GLU A 136 15.96 29.66 -1.73
N GLU A 137 14.79 29.24 -2.24
CA GLU A 137 14.61 27.89 -2.82
C GLU A 137 15.49 27.67 -4.04
N LEU A 138 15.60 28.69 -4.88
CA LEU A 138 16.45 28.64 -6.06
C LEU A 138 17.94 28.50 -5.67
N GLU A 139 18.41 29.28 -4.67
CA GLU A 139 19.78 29.18 -4.14
C GLU A 139 20.02 27.79 -3.52
N GLU A 140 19.03 27.20 -2.86
CA GLU A 140 19.15 25.87 -2.29
C GLU A 140 19.24 24.77 -3.38
N GLN A 141 18.46 24.88 -4.45
CA GLN A 141 18.59 23.96 -5.60
C GLN A 141 19.98 24.07 -6.25
N VAL A 142 20.49 25.29 -6.45
CA VAL A 142 21.83 25.51 -6.98
C VAL A 142 22.89 24.96 -6.03
N LYS A 143 22.70 25.11 -4.72
CA LYS A 143 23.61 24.54 -3.70
C LYS A 143 23.65 23.01 -3.79
N ILE A 144 22.48 22.35 -3.90
CA ILE A 144 22.40 20.90 -4.08
C ILE A 144 23.16 20.46 -5.34
N LEU A 145 23.00 21.19 -6.45
CA LEU A 145 23.74 20.91 -7.69
C LEU A 145 25.25 21.07 -7.49
N ARG A 146 25.68 22.14 -6.85
CA ARG A 146 27.10 22.38 -6.54
C ARG A 146 27.68 21.27 -5.65
N GLU A 147 26.92 20.82 -4.64
CA GLU A 147 27.35 19.76 -3.74
C GLU A 147 27.53 18.43 -4.47
N ARG A 148 26.67 18.15 -5.44
CA ARG A 148 26.73 16.92 -6.27
C ARG A 148 27.99 16.89 -7.16
N PHE A 149 28.42 18.03 -7.63
CA PHE A 149 29.58 18.18 -8.51
C PHE A 149 30.82 18.74 -7.78
N ALA A 150 30.80 18.74 -6.45
CA ALA A 150 31.92 19.20 -5.65
C ALA A 150 33.15 18.32 -5.81
N THR A 151 34.34 18.95 -5.77
CA THR A 151 35.62 18.25 -5.76
C THR A 151 36.06 17.98 -4.33
N ASN A 152 36.29 16.70 -3.99
CA ASN A 152 36.74 16.31 -2.67
C ASN A 152 38.28 16.15 -2.67
N THR A 153 38.97 17.04 -1.99
CA THR A 153 40.43 17.03 -1.89
C THR A 153 40.86 16.56 -0.50
N GLU A 154 41.72 15.55 -0.43
CA GLU A 154 42.26 15.05 0.84
C GLU A 154 43.19 16.09 1.48
N VAL A 155 42.98 16.32 2.78
CA VAL A 155 43.72 17.36 3.53
C VAL A 155 44.29 16.77 4.82
N ASP A 156 45.52 17.19 5.14
CA ASP A 156 46.23 16.82 6.37
C ASP A 156 46.01 17.86 7.49
N ARG A 157 44.75 18.32 7.66
CA ARG A 157 44.36 19.26 8.72
C ARG A 157 43.22 18.69 9.56
N PRO A 158 43.00 19.24 10.77
CA PRO A 158 41.79 18.90 11.53
C PRO A 158 40.53 19.17 10.72
N ALA A 159 39.58 18.26 10.87
CA ALA A 159 38.25 18.35 10.23
C ALA A 159 37.52 19.61 10.71
N ALA A 160 36.96 20.34 9.78
CA ALA A 160 36.12 21.52 10.00
C ALA A 160 34.68 21.26 9.56
N GLU A 161 33.78 22.14 9.95
CA GLU A 161 32.39 22.11 9.48
C GLU A 161 32.36 22.22 7.95
N GLY A 162 31.60 21.33 7.30
CA GLY A 162 31.51 21.21 5.84
C GLY A 162 32.45 20.19 5.22
N ASP A 163 33.50 19.74 5.93
CA ASP A 163 34.41 18.71 5.42
C ASP A 163 33.72 17.32 5.37
N LEU A 164 34.13 16.51 4.39
CA LEU A 164 33.78 15.10 4.33
C LEU A 164 34.78 14.27 5.12
N VAL A 165 34.33 13.60 6.16
CA VAL A 165 35.15 12.74 7.00
C VAL A 165 34.75 11.29 6.78
N THR A 166 35.74 10.46 6.42
CA THR A 166 35.58 9.02 6.40
C THR A 166 36.09 8.44 7.70
N PHE A 167 35.30 7.66 8.39
CA PHE A 167 35.67 7.12 9.69
C PHE A 167 35.07 5.71 9.89
N ASP A 168 35.64 4.98 10.83
CA ASP A 168 35.12 3.73 11.36
C ASP A 168 34.42 4.03 12.68
N LEU A 169 33.27 3.38 12.91
CA LEU A 169 32.44 3.56 14.09
C LEU A 169 32.28 2.24 14.82
N LYS A 170 32.40 2.28 16.16
CA LYS A 170 32.11 1.16 17.06
C LYS A 170 31.26 1.62 18.23
N ALA A 171 30.07 1.04 18.37
CA ALA A 171 29.20 1.27 19.51
C ALA A 171 29.31 0.11 20.52
N THR A 172 29.64 0.43 21.75
CA THR A 172 29.75 -0.55 22.84
C THR A 172 28.84 -0.15 24.00
N LYS A 173 28.25 -1.16 24.65
CA LYS A 173 27.48 -0.98 25.87
C LYS A 173 28.03 -1.88 26.95
N ASP A 174 28.36 -1.31 28.14
CA ASP A 174 29.00 -2.04 29.24
C ASP A 174 30.28 -2.79 28.83
N GLY A 175 30.96 -2.36 27.77
CA GLY A 175 32.18 -2.95 27.21
C GLY A 175 31.96 -4.11 26.24
N GLU A 176 30.71 -4.43 25.88
CA GLU A 176 30.37 -5.39 24.84
C GLU A 176 29.93 -4.67 23.57
N LEU A 177 30.30 -5.19 22.39
CA LEU A 177 29.91 -4.63 21.10
C LEU A 177 28.40 -4.79 20.92
N VAL A 178 27.71 -3.70 20.55
CA VAL A 178 26.28 -3.74 20.23
C VAL A 178 26.08 -4.46 18.90
N GLU A 179 25.06 -5.30 18.80
CA GLU A 179 24.71 -5.97 17.54
C GLU A 179 24.36 -4.96 16.45
N GLY A 180 25.13 -4.95 15.34
CA GLY A 180 25.04 -3.92 14.29
C GLY A 180 25.71 -2.59 14.64
N GLY A 181 26.41 -2.50 15.76
CA GLY A 181 27.09 -1.30 16.25
C GLY A 181 28.51 -1.08 15.67
N GLU A 182 28.91 -1.76 14.60
CA GLU A 182 30.20 -1.57 13.93
C GLU A 182 29.96 -1.23 12.45
N ALA A 183 30.57 -0.12 12.01
CA ALA A 183 30.57 0.29 10.61
C ALA A 183 31.95 0.81 10.23
N GLU A 184 32.46 0.36 9.10
CA GLU A 184 33.76 0.76 8.57
C GLU A 184 33.60 1.64 7.32
N GLY A 185 34.44 2.65 7.18
CA GLY A 185 34.51 3.51 5.99
C GLY A 185 33.25 4.38 5.78
N VAL A 186 32.57 4.77 6.84
CA VAL A 186 31.42 5.67 6.77
C VAL A 186 31.88 7.05 6.37
N THR A 187 31.32 7.62 5.32
CA THR A 187 31.59 8.98 4.89
C THR A 187 30.45 9.90 5.32
N TYR A 188 30.79 10.96 6.03
CA TYR A 188 29.85 11.90 6.60
C TYR A 188 30.37 13.33 6.46
N ARG A 189 29.44 14.27 6.19
CA ARG A 189 29.77 15.71 6.18
C ARG A 189 29.61 16.27 7.59
N VAL A 190 30.65 16.82 8.13
CA VAL A 190 30.65 17.45 9.46
C VAL A 190 29.68 18.65 9.47
N GLY A 191 28.74 18.64 10.38
CA GLY A 191 27.70 19.66 10.51
C GLY A 191 26.42 19.41 9.70
N ALA A 192 26.29 18.26 8.99
CA ALA A 192 25.09 17.95 8.24
C ALA A 192 23.90 17.55 9.13
N GLY A 193 24.14 17.11 10.36
CA GLY A 193 23.12 16.49 11.21
C GLY A 193 22.71 15.11 10.70
N GLY A 194 21.75 14.48 11.34
CA GLY A 194 21.17 13.21 10.87
C GLY A 194 21.96 11.95 11.24
N MET A 195 23.03 12.06 12.03
CA MET A 195 23.65 10.94 12.73
C MET A 195 23.37 11.01 14.24
N VAL A 196 24.03 10.16 15.02
CA VAL A 196 23.87 10.16 16.48
C VAL A 196 24.28 11.51 17.09
N GLU A 197 23.56 11.94 18.12
CA GLU A 197 23.82 13.20 18.82
C GLU A 197 25.28 13.27 19.33
N GLY A 198 25.94 14.40 19.13
CA GLY A 198 27.36 14.60 19.49
C GLY A 198 28.37 14.12 18.45
N MET A 199 27.95 13.55 17.30
CA MET A 199 28.85 13.11 16.24
C MET A 199 29.62 14.30 15.63
N ASP A 200 28.93 15.38 15.31
CA ASP A 200 29.53 16.57 14.73
C ASP A 200 30.56 17.20 15.66
N GLU A 201 30.27 17.27 16.97
CA GLU A 201 31.19 17.74 17.98
C GLU A 201 32.40 16.80 18.18
N ALA A 202 32.17 15.50 17.99
CA ALA A 202 33.21 14.49 18.07
C ALA A 202 34.20 14.61 16.90
N LEU A 203 33.65 14.67 15.67
CA LEU A 203 34.44 14.71 14.44
C LEU A 203 35.13 16.05 14.21
N THR A 204 34.52 17.16 14.66
CA THR A 204 35.13 18.49 14.53
C THR A 204 36.49 18.56 15.24
N GLY A 205 37.50 18.93 14.52
CA GLY A 205 38.87 19.09 15.01
C GLY A 205 39.71 17.81 15.05
N MET A 206 39.14 16.65 14.64
CA MET A 206 39.88 15.39 14.52
C MET A 206 40.71 15.35 13.24
N THR A 207 41.86 14.68 13.29
CA THR A 207 42.73 14.43 12.13
C THR A 207 42.67 12.94 11.75
N ALA A 208 43.08 12.62 10.53
CA ALA A 208 43.21 11.26 10.07
C ALA A 208 44.10 10.42 11.02
N GLY A 209 43.61 9.24 11.44
CA GLY A 209 44.25 8.36 12.39
C GLY A 209 43.93 8.63 13.86
N GLU A 210 43.14 9.66 14.18
CA GLU A 210 42.66 9.92 15.55
C GLU A 210 41.40 9.15 15.86
N SER A 211 41.29 8.71 17.14
CA SER A 211 40.07 8.09 17.68
C SER A 211 39.56 8.94 18.84
N LYS A 212 38.23 9.04 18.95
CA LYS A 212 37.52 9.75 20.02
C LYS A 212 36.28 8.95 20.41
N SER A 213 35.99 8.93 21.71
CA SER A 213 34.80 8.25 22.22
C SER A 213 33.86 9.28 22.87
N PHE A 214 32.57 9.08 22.69
CA PHE A 214 31.51 9.85 23.32
C PHE A 214 30.32 8.94 23.59
N THR A 215 29.42 9.36 24.47
CA THR A 215 28.21 8.57 24.79
C THR A 215 27.02 9.22 24.11
N SER A 216 26.23 8.42 23.39
CA SER A 216 24.99 8.87 22.75
C SER A 216 23.96 7.76 22.65
N ALA A 217 22.70 8.15 22.45
CA ALA A 217 21.64 7.20 22.15
C ALA A 217 21.80 6.67 20.69
N LEU A 218 21.65 5.36 20.53
CA LEU A 218 21.72 4.73 19.21
C LEU A 218 20.47 5.06 18.40
N VAL A 219 20.63 5.47 17.14
CA VAL A 219 19.53 5.82 16.23
C VAL A 219 19.07 4.67 15.34
N GLY A 220 19.63 3.45 15.51
CA GLY A 220 19.25 2.29 14.70
C GLY A 220 19.64 0.96 15.31
N GLY A 221 19.14 -0.13 14.67
CA GLY A 221 19.41 -1.50 15.08
C GLY A 221 18.61 -1.98 16.30
N PRO A 222 18.86 -3.21 16.78
CA PRO A 222 18.11 -3.81 17.90
C PRO A 222 18.24 -3.06 19.24
N ALA A 223 19.26 -2.21 19.37
CA ALA A 223 19.55 -1.42 20.57
C ALA A 223 19.17 0.06 20.43
N MET A 224 18.34 0.41 19.47
CA MET A 224 17.90 1.79 19.23
C MET A 224 17.33 2.46 20.50
N GLY A 225 17.67 3.74 20.71
CA GLY A 225 17.28 4.54 21.88
C GLY A 225 18.01 4.19 23.17
N GLN A 226 18.97 3.26 23.15
CA GLN A 226 19.79 2.94 24.32
C GLN A 226 21.09 3.76 24.27
N GLU A 227 21.53 4.24 25.42
CA GLU A 227 22.83 4.89 25.56
C GLU A 227 23.96 3.86 25.33
N ALA A 228 24.90 4.21 24.45
CA ALA A 228 26.08 3.44 24.16
C ALA A 228 27.32 4.34 24.08
N ASP A 229 28.47 3.78 24.37
CA ASP A 229 29.76 4.43 24.14
C ASP A 229 30.16 4.21 22.69
N ILE A 230 30.24 5.31 21.93
CA ILE A 230 30.54 5.32 20.51
C ILE A 230 32.00 5.76 20.35
N GLU A 231 32.81 4.89 19.78
CA GLU A 231 34.17 5.19 19.37
C GLU A 231 34.22 5.45 17.87
N VAL A 232 34.68 6.60 17.48
CA VAL A 232 34.91 6.95 16.08
C VAL A 232 36.42 7.07 15.81
N THR A 233 36.85 6.47 14.71
CA THR A 233 38.26 6.55 14.25
C THR A 233 38.29 7.14 12.86
N VAL A 234 38.79 8.36 12.73
CA VAL A 234 38.87 9.04 11.45
C VAL A 234 39.95 8.39 10.59
N THR A 235 39.58 7.94 9.41
CA THR A 235 40.50 7.38 8.42
C THR A 235 40.95 8.40 7.39
N LYS A 236 40.09 9.36 7.03
CA LYS A 236 40.33 10.34 5.99
C LYS A 236 39.57 11.63 6.25
N VAL A 237 40.18 12.77 5.99
CA VAL A 237 39.52 14.08 5.97
C VAL A 237 39.64 14.66 4.57
N GLN A 238 38.55 15.11 3.99
CA GLN A 238 38.49 15.71 2.66
C GLN A 238 37.80 17.07 2.74
N GLU A 239 38.43 18.07 2.20
CA GLU A 239 37.82 19.36 1.97
C GLU A 239 36.95 19.28 0.73
N GLN A 240 35.69 19.71 0.84
CA GLN A 240 34.77 19.78 -0.27
C GLN A 240 34.81 21.17 -0.88
N GLU A 241 35.43 21.28 -2.06
CA GLU A 241 35.43 22.51 -2.85
C GLU A 241 34.20 22.52 -3.77
N LEU A 242 33.27 23.44 -3.50
CA LEU A 242 32.11 23.67 -4.33
C LEU A 242 32.50 24.45 -5.58
N PRO A 243 32.11 24.04 -6.80
CA PRO A 243 32.38 24.77 -8.02
C PRO A 243 31.79 26.19 -7.96
N GLU A 244 32.45 27.17 -8.59
CA GLU A 244 31.86 28.49 -8.77
C GLU A 244 30.66 28.41 -9.72
N VAL A 245 29.65 29.26 -9.50
CA VAL A 245 28.47 29.29 -10.36
C VAL A 245 28.75 30.21 -11.54
N ASP A 246 29.30 29.61 -12.58
CA ASP A 246 29.65 30.27 -13.83
C ASP A 246 29.16 29.46 -15.04
N ASP A 247 29.37 29.92 -16.24
CA ASP A 247 28.91 29.28 -17.47
C ASP A 247 29.52 27.88 -17.67
N ASP A 248 30.75 27.66 -17.19
CA ASP A 248 31.41 26.36 -17.21
C ASP A 248 30.68 25.38 -16.28
N PHE A 249 30.22 25.86 -15.12
CA PHE A 249 29.37 25.08 -14.21
C PHE A 249 28.01 24.77 -14.84
N ALA A 250 27.33 25.74 -15.46
CA ALA A 250 26.03 25.51 -16.11
C ALA A 250 26.13 24.42 -17.18
N GLN A 251 27.16 24.43 -18.02
CA GLN A 251 27.44 23.42 -19.03
C GLN A 251 27.77 22.03 -18.46
N MET A 252 28.33 22.00 -17.25
CA MET A 252 28.70 20.75 -16.59
C MET A 252 27.48 20.04 -15.96
N VAL A 253 26.51 20.79 -15.43
CA VAL A 253 25.40 20.25 -14.64
C VAL A 253 24.09 20.21 -15.39
N SER A 254 23.98 20.88 -16.55
CA SER A 254 22.76 21.03 -17.33
C SER A 254 23.02 20.99 -18.84
N GLU A 255 21.98 21.12 -19.65
CA GLU A 255 22.03 21.24 -21.11
C GLU A 255 22.26 22.69 -21.58
N PHE A 256 22.38 23.65 -20.65
CA PHE A 256 22.44 25.07 -20.94
C PHE A 256 23.87 25.58 -21.07
N ASP A 257 24.06 26.59 -21.92
CA ASP A 257 25.36 27.20 -22.15
C ASP A 257 25.72 28.31 -21.15
N THR A 258 24.72 28.86 -20.48
CA THR A 258 24.90 30.00 -19.56
C THR A 258 24.21 29.78 -18.22
N VAL A 259 24.74 30.42 -17.18
CA VAL A 259 24.14 30.44 -15.84
C VAL A 259 22.71 31.00 -15.87
N GLU A 260 22.48 32.04 -16.69
CA GLU A 260 21.15 32.69 -16.78
C GLU A 260 20.09 31.70 -17.28
N GLU A 261 20.39 30.92 -18.33
CA GLU A 261 19.50 29.89 -18.87
C GLU A 261 19.24 28.77 -17.84
N MET A 262 20.29 28.33 -17.13
CA MET A 262 20.15 27.32 -16.06
C MET A 262 19.23 27.82 -14.93
N TYR A 263 19.39 29.07 -14.49
CA TYR A 263 18.54 29.65 -13.45
C TYR A 263 17.10 29.83 -13.92
N ASP A 264 16.85 30.17 -15.17
CA ASP A 264 15.51 30.28 -15.73
C ASP A 264 14.83 28.91 -15.78
N ASP A 265 15.53 27.86 -16.17
CA ASP A 265 15.01 26.49 -16.15
C ASP A 265 14.72 26.00 -14.72
N LEU A 266 15.62 26.27 -13.77
CA LEU A 266 15.38 25.94 -12.37
C LEU A 266 14.14 26.65 -11.80
N ARG A 267 13.93 27.94 -12.15
CA ARG A 267 12.70 28.67 -11.77
C ARG A 267 11.46 28.05 -12.40
N GLU A 268 11.52 27.69 -13.68
CA GLU A 268 10.38 27.02 -14.34
C GLU A 268 10.08 25.66 -13.71
N ASN A 269 11.11 24.93 -13.31
CA ASN A 269 10.95 23.64 -12.62
C ASN A 269 10.31 23.82 -11.24
N LEU A 270 10.77 24.81 -10.44
CA LEU A 270 10.17 25.14 -9.15
C LEU A 270 8.70 25.57 -9.30
N VAL A 271 8.41 26.44 -10.27
CA VAL A 271 7.03 26.85 -10.57
C VAL A 271 6.17 25.65 -10.97
N ARG A 272 6.69 24.69 -11.75
CA ARG A 272 5.97 23.47 -12.09
C ARG A 272 5.68 22.62 -10.86
N LEU A 273 6.67 22.46 -9.96
CA LEU A 273 6.50 21.73 -8.71
C LEU A 273 5.43 22.37 -7.83
N HIS A 274 5.56 23.66 -7.54
CA HIS A 274 4.57 24.40 -6.72
C HIS A 274 3.17 24.41 -7.33
N ARG A 275 3.06 24.34 -8.67
CA ARG A 275 1.77 24.21 -9.35
C ARG A 275 1.11 22.86 -9.09
N VAL A 276 1.90 21.79 -9.06
CA VAL A 276 1.41 20.45 -8.68
C VAL A 276 0.96 20.43 -7.23
N ASP A 277 1.76 21.02 -6.34
CA ASP A 277 1.43 21.12 -4.91
C ASP A 277 0.16 21.94 -4.68
N GLN A 278 0.04 23.10 -5.36
CA GLN A 278 -1.16 23.93 -5.32
C GLN A 278 -2.39 23.15 -5.82
N ALA A 279 -2.25 22.36 -6.88
CA ALA A 279 -3.35 21.54 -7.41
C ALA A 279 -3.76 20.44 -6.43
N ASN A 280 -2.81 19.80 -5.76
CA ASN A 280 -3.09 18.80 -4.74
C ASN A 280 -3.79 19.45 -3.53
N ALA A 281 -3.28 20.58 -3.04
CA ALA A 281 -3.92 21.35 -1.98
C ALA A 281 -5.33 21.81 -2.35
N ALA A 282 -5.55 22.20 -3.61
CA ALA A 282 -6.87 22.55 -4.12
C ALA A 282 -7.83 21.36 -4.12
N ARG A 283 -7.36 20.19 -4.57
CA ARG A 283 -8.16 18.94 -4.56
C ARG A 283 -8.62 18.60 -3.15
N ASP A 284 -7.67 18.63 -2.20
CA ASP A 284 -7.96 18.32 -0.80
C ASP A 284 -8.94 19.32 -0.18
N LYS A 285 -8.72 20.62 -0.38
CA LYS A 285 -9.59 21.67 0.15
C LYS A 285 -11.01 21.62 -0.46
N VAL A 286 -11.14 21.32 -1.75
CA VAL A 286 -12.43 21.17 -2.42
C VAL A 286 -13.18 19.95 -1.90
N LEU A 287 -12.50 18.80 -1.81
CA LEU A 287 -13.09 17.58 -1.26
C LEU A 287 -13.53 17.77 0.19
N ASP A 288 -12.70 18.38 1.01
CA ASP A 288 -13.00 18.69 2.41
C ASP A 288 -14.19 19.66 2.54
N ALA A 289 -14.29 20.66 1.67
CA ALA A 289 -15.41 21.59 1.63
C ALA A 289 -16.74 20.89 1.27
N VAL A 290 -16.72 19.90 0.36
CA VAL A 290 -17.90 19.08 0.04
C VAL A 290 -18.27 18.20 1.22
N VAL A 291 -17.30 17.47 1.77
CA VAL A 291 -17.49 16.51 2.86
C VAL A 291 -18.03 17.20 4.13
N LYS A 292 -17.57 18.41 4.45
CA LYS A 292 -18.05 19.20 5.59
C LYS A 292 -19.51 19.63 5.48
N GLN A 293 -20.02 19.81 4.26
CA GLN A 293 -21.43 20.19 4.05
C GLN A 293 -22.41 19.02 4.18
N ILE A 294 -21.90 17.78 4.18
CA ILE A 294 -22.71 16.56 4.25
C ILE A 294 -22.71 16.05 5.69
N ASP A 295 -23.89 15.93 6.29
CA ASP A 295 -24.06 15.25 7.57
C ASP A 295 -24.33 13.77 7.30
N LEU A 296 -23.36 12.92 7.62
CA LEU A 296 -23.35 11.49 7.32
C LEU A 296 -22.95 10.70 8.56
N GLU A 297 -23.82 9.79 8.98
CA GLU A 297 -23.50 8.80 10.00
C GLU A 297 -22.66 7.68 9.38
N LEU A 298 -21.41 7.53 9.85
CA LEU A 298 -20.49 6.55 9.30
C LEU A 298 -20.84 5.13 9.80
N PRO A 299 -20.73 4.11 8.94
CA PRO A 299 -20.86 2.71 9.33
C PRO A 299 -19.79 2.32 10.34
N GLU A 300 -20.22 1.80 11.49
CA GLU A 300 -19.32 1.52 12.62
C GLU A 300 -18.28 0.44 12.29
N GLN A 301 -18.68 -0.64 11.62
CA GLN A 301 -17.76 -1.74 11.26
C GLN A 301 -16.74 -1.29 10.20
N LEU A 302 -17.19 -0.54 9.19
CA LEU A 302 -16.30 -0.01 8.15
C LEU A 302 -15.27 0.94 8.76
N LEU A 303 -15.71 1.86 9.64
CA LEU A 303 -14.80 2.78 10.31
C LEU A 303 -13.81 2.04 11.22
N ALA A 304 -14.28 1.06 12.00
CA ALA A 304 -13.41 0.27 12.86
C ALA A 304 -12.35 -0.50 12.07
N ALA A 305 -12.73 -1.11 10.95
CA ALA A 305 -11.81 -1.82 10.06
C ALA A 305 -10.75 -0.88 9.45
N GLU A 306 -11.15 0.32 9.02
CA GLU A 306 -10.22 1.32 8.47
C GLU A 306 -9.23 1.83 9.53
N VAL A 307 -9.71 2.10 10.74
CA VAL A 307 -8.85 2.52 11.87
C VAL A 307 -7.87 1.42 12.23
N GLU A 308 -8.32 0.16 12.27
CA GLU A 308 -7.44 -0.99 12.53
C GLU A 308 -6.39 -1.16 11.43
N ALA A 309 -6.79 -1.06 10.17
CA ALA A 309 -5.87 -1.17 9.03
C ALA A 309 -4.77 -0.10 9.09
N ARG A 310 -5.12 1.16 9.36
CA ARG A 310 -4.15 2.25 9.49
C ARG A 310 -3.22 2.08 10.69
N ASN A 311 -3.75 1.64 11.83
CA ASN A 311 -2.91 1.34 12.98
C ASN A 311 -1.90 0.23 12.66
N ASN A 312 -2.35 -0.85 12.01
CA ASN A 312 -1.47 -1.95 11.60
C ASN A 312 -0.41 -1.49 10.59
N GLN A 313 -0.77 -0.60 9.67
CA GLN A 313 0.18 -0.03 8.70
C GLN A 313 1.27 0.78 9.42
N VAL A 314 0.90 1.70 10.32
CA VAL A 314 1.86 2.47 11.12
C VAL A 314 2.76 1.55 11.94
N ASP A 315 2.18 0.55 12.61
CA ASP A 315 2.95 -0.40 13.42
C ASP A 315 3.94 -1.21 12.55
N GLN A 316 3.58 -1.56 11.31
CA GLN A 316 4.46 -2.22 10.35
C GLN A 316 5.58 -1.30 9.85
N GLU A 317 5.27 -0.05 9.50
CA GLU A 317 6.25 0.95 9.07
C GLU A 317 7.27 1.23 10.16
N LEU A 318 6.81 1.40 11.40
CA LEU A 318 7.68 1.57 12.56
C LEU A 318 8.56 0.33 12.82
N ALA A 319 7.99 -0.86 12.69
CA ALA A 319 8.74 -2.11 12.85
C ALA A 319 9.82 -2.27 11.76
N GLN A 320 9.52 -1.88 10.50
CA GLN A 320 10.50 -1.88 9.41
C GLN A 320 11.62 -0.86 9.62
N ALA A 321 11.27 0.32 10.16
CA ALA A 321 12.24 1.34 10.53
C ALA A 321 13.03 0.99 11.82
N GLY A 322 12.63 -0.06 12.56
CA GLY A 322 13.23 -0.43 13.84
C GLY A 322 12.93 0.58 14.96
N MET A 323 11.86 1.36 14.83
CA MET A 323 11.47 2.43 15.74
C MET A 323 10.24 2.04 16.55
N THR A 324 10.10 2.64 17.73
CA THR A 324 8.85 2.61 18.49
C THR A 324 8.04 3.87 18.19
N LEU A 325 6.71 3.81 18.33
CA LEU A 325 5.85 4.98 18.16
C LEU A 325 6.28 6.16 19.05
N LYS A 326 6.72 5.88 20.28
CA LYS A 326 7.22 6.91 21.18
C LYS A 326 8.47 7.62 20.65
N GLN A 327 9.38 6.89 20.00
CA GLN A 327 10.57 7.48 19.37
C GLN A 327 10.19 8.30 18.16
N TYR A 328 9.31 7.75 17.30
CA TYR A 328 8.76 8.46 16.17
C TYR A 328 8.15 9.83 16.56
N LEU A 329 7.29 9.85 17.58
CA LEU A 329 6.67 11.09 18.08
C LEU A 329 7.67 12.08 18.71
N ALA A 330 8.80 11.59 19.22
CA ALA A 330 9.84 12.46 19.76
C ALA A 330 10.70 13.14 18.68
N ASP A 331 10.84 12.47 17.52
CA ASP A 331 11.69 12.90 16.42
C ASP A 331 10.89 13.54 15.27
N SER A 332 9.56 13.35 15.24
CA SER A 332 8.68 13.93 14.21
C SER A 332 8.16 15.30 14.61
N GLU A 333 7.79 16.11 13.61
CA GLU A 333 7.08 17.39 13.79
C GLU A 333 5.56 17.19 13.94
N GLU A 334 5.10 15.97 14.30
CA GLU A 334 3.68 15.70 14.52
C GLU A 334 3.16 16.49 15.73
N GLU A 335 1.94 17.02 15.63
CA GLU A 335 1.31 17.79 16.71
C GLU A 335 0.96 16.94 17.95
N ALA A 336 0.93 15.60 17.78
CA ALA A 336 0.58 14.69 18.86
C ALA A 336 1.78 14.43 19.79
N GLU A 337 1.65 14.76 21.06
CA GLU A 337 2.69 14.52 22.06
C GLU A 337 2.63 13.12 22.68
N THR A 338 1.51 12.41 22.54
CA THR A 338 1.29 11.10 23.13
C THR A 338 0.75 10.08 22.13
N GLU A 339 1.00 8.80 22.37
CA GLU A 339 0.46 7.71 21.58
C GLU A 339 -1.09 7.76 21.50
N GLU A 340 -1.76 8.12 22.59
CA GLU A 340 -3.22 8.22 22.64
C GLU A 340 -3.74 9.34 21.72
N GLU A 341 -3.11 10.50 21.73
CA GLU A 341 -3.44 11.63 20.84
C GLU A 341 -3.15 11.29 19.39
N PHE A 342 -2.02 10.66 19.10
CA PHE A 342 -1.68 10.22 17.75
C PHE A 342 -2.72 9.24 17.19
N ARG A 343 -3.08 8.20 17.98
CA ARG A 343 -4.08 7.23 17.54
C ARG A 343 -5.49 7.83 17.42
N ALA A 344 -5.83 8.82 18.25
CA ALA A 344 -7.07 9.58 18.11
C ALA A 344 -7.08 10.41 16.81
N THR A 345 -6.00 11.12 16.52
CA THR A 345 -5.85 11.86 15.25
C THR A 345 -5.91 10.92 14.03
N LEU A 346 -5.29 9.74 14.13
CA LEU A 346 -5.35 8.72 13.07
C LEU A 346 -6.79 8.22 12.85
N ALA A 347 -7.56 8.02 13.93
CA ALA A 347 -8.96 7.63 13.86
C ALA A 347 -9.84 8.74 13.24
N ASP A 348 -9.60 10.00 13.58
CA ASP A 348 -10.30 11.15 12.97
C ASP A 348 -9.97 11.27 11.47
N ARG A 349 -8.71 11.12 11.08
CA ARG A 349 -8.30 11.08 9.66
C ARG A 349 -8.92 9.89 8.92
N ALA A 350 -9.04 8.71 9.57
CA ALA A 350 -9.72 7.55 9.02
C ALA A 350 -11.22 7.84 8.79
N ALA A 351 -11.88 8.46 9.76
CA ALA A 351 -13.30 8.82 9.64
C ALA A 351 -13.55 9.81 8.49
N GLN A 352 -12.68 10.82 8.33
CA GLN A 352 -12.75 11.75 7.21
C GLN A 352 -12.53 11.05 5.86
N SER A 353 -11.58 10.12 5.78
CA SER A 353 -11.31 9.34 4.57
C SER A 353 -12.49 8.46 4.18
N VAL A 354 -13.06 7.70 5.13
CA VAL A 354 -14.25 6.86 4.89
C VAL A 354 -15.42 7.74 4.41
N LYS A 355 -15.63 8.89 5.06
CA LYS A 355 -16.68 9.84 4.66
C LYS A 355 -16.47 10.33 3.23
N ALA A 356 -15.25 10.74 2.88
CA ALA A 356 -14.89 11.20 1.55
C ALA A 356 -15.11 10.11 0.49
N GLN A 357 -14.72 8.87 0.78
CA GLN A 357 -14.94 7.73 -0.11
C GLN A 357 -16.43 7.50 -0.39
N LEU A 358 -17.28 7.47 0.66
CA LEU A 358 -18.72 7.29 0.50
C LEU A 358 -19.37 8.44 -0.30
N VAL A 359 -18.90 9.65 -0.10
CA VAL A 359 -19.36 10.83 -0.86
C VAL A 359 -18.97 10.73 -2.33
N LEU A 360 -17.71 10.38 -2.63
CA LEU A 360 -17.25 10.22 -4.01
C LEU A 360 -17.95 9.05 -4.72
N ASP A 361 -18.19 7.93 -4.04
CA ASP A 361 -18.93 6.78 -4.59
C ASP A 361 -20.36 7.18 -4.96
N LYS A 362 -21.05 7.96 -4.10
CA LYS A 362 -22.39 8.48 -4.38
C LYS A 362 -22.40 9.44 -5.56
N ILE A 363 -21.42 10.34 -5.63
CA ILE A 363 -21.27 11.28 -6.76
C ILE A 363 -21.04 10.52 -8.06
N ALA A 364 -20.18 9.52 -8.05
CA ALA A 364 -19.90 8.70 -9.22
C ALA A 364 -21.15 7.96 -9.72
N GLU A 365 -21.99 7.49 -8.82
CA GLU A 365 -23.26 6.83 -9.15
C GLU A 365 -24.29 7.83 -9.68
N ASP A 366 -24.53 8.94 -8.97
CA ASP A 366 -25.53 9.93 -9.36
C ASP A 366 -25.20 10.58 -10.73
N HIS A 367 -23.93 10.65 -11.10
CA HIS A 367 -23.46 11.17 -12.39
C HIS A 367 -23.16 10.10 -13.44
N ASP A 368 -23.46 8.81 -13.15
CA ASP A 368 -23.22 7.69 -14.04
C ASP A 368 -21.79 7.65 -14.62
N VAL A 369 -20.79 7.80 -13.73
CA VAL A 369 -19.38 7.88 -14.12
C VAL A 369 -18.94 6.54 -14.71
N GLN A 370 -18.61 6.55 -16.00
CA GLN A 370 -18.11 5.40 -16.73
C GLN A 370 -16.57 5.37 -16.70
N ILE A 371 -16.02 4.16 -16.65
CA ILE A 371 -14.58 3.93 -16.74
C ILE A 371 -14.25 3.51 -18.16
N GLU A 372 -13.31 4.21 -18.78
CA GLU A 372 -12.81 3.90 -20.11
C GLU A 372 -11.49 3.14 -20.00
N GLN A 373 -11.07 2.51 -21.10
CA GLN A 373 -9.79 1.79 -21.14
C GLN A 373 -8.59 2.73 -20.94
N THR A 374 -8.72 3.97 -21.39
CA THR A 374 -7.72 5.03 -21.17
C THR A 374 -7.50 5.31 -19.68
N ASP A 375 -8.60 5.42 -18.91
CA ASP A 375 -8.53 5.65 -17.46
C ASP A 375 -7.75 4.54 -16.73
N LEU A 376 -8.00 3.29 -17.12
CA LEU A 376 -7.29 2.15 -16.53
C LEU A 376 -5.80 2.16 -16.90
N THR A 377 -5.49 2.54 -18.14
CA THR A 377 -4.10 2.65 -18.60
C THR A 377 -3.37 3.76 -17.86
N GLU A 378 -3.96 4.93 -17.73
CA GLU A 378 -3.40 6.07 -16.97
C GLU A 378 -3.17 5.70 -15.51
N HIS A 379 -4.15 5.04 -14.87
CA HIS A 379 -4.03 4.56 -13.50
C HIS A 379 -2.88 3.55 -13.34
N LEU A 380 -2.75 2.61 -14.27
CA LEU A 380 -1.65 1.64 -14.30
C LEU A 380 -0.28 2.33 -14.36
N PHE A 381 -0.12 3.31 -15.27
CA PHE A 381 1.14 4.06 -15.38
C PHE A 381 1.43 4.91 -14.14
N ALA A 382 0.40 5.51 -13.54
CA ALA A 382 0.54 6.29 -12.31
C ALA A 382 1.01 5.42 -11.15
N ARG A 383 0.42 4.22 -10.97
CA ARG A 383 0.84 3.26 -9.94
C ARG A 383 2.25 2.74 -10.17
N ALA A 384 2.58 2.36 -11.41
CA ALA A 384 3.92 1.89 -11.75
C ALA A 384 5.00 2.95 -11.42
N ARG A 385 4.71 4.23 -11.70
CA ARG A 385 5.59 5.33 -11.34
C ARG A 385 5.72 5.50 -9.82
N ALA A 386 4.60 5.46 -9.08
CA ALA A 386 4.57 5.60 -7.63
C ALA A 386 5.33 4.46 -6.93
N ASN A 387 5.14 3.22 -7.40
CA ASN A 387 5.78 2.03 -6.84
C ASN A 387 7.19 1.78 -7.39
N ARG A 388 7.67 2.61 -8.36
CA ARG A 388 8.96 2.43 -9.04
C ARG A 388 9.10 1.06 -9.71
N THR A 389 8.00 0.56 -10.28
CA THR A 389 7.90 -0.71 -11.00
C THR A 389 7.62 -0.47 -12.48
N SER A 390 7.58 -1.55 -13.28
CA SER A 390 7.12 -1.45 -14.66
C SER A 390 5.60 -1.61 -14.76
N PRO A 391 4.95 -1.03 -15.78
CA PRO A 391 3.51 -1.21 -16.00
C PRO A 391 3.11 -2.69 -16.14
N GLU A 392 3.98 -3.54 -16.73
CA GLU A 392 3.75 -4.97 -16.87
C GLU A 392 3.74 -5.69 -15.52
N GLN A 393 4.63 -5.29 -14.59
CA GLN A 393 4.67 -5.85 -13.23
C GLN A 393 3.42 -5.43 -12.42
N GLU A 394 3.00 -4.18 -12.52
CA GLU A 394 1.78 -3.70 -11.87
C GLU A 394 0.53 -4.41 -12.40
N MET A 395 0.44 -4.60 -13.71
CA MET A 395 -0.67 -5.34 -14.32
C MET A 395 -0.69 -6.80 -13.87
N GLN A 396 0.48 -7.45 -13.82
CA GLN A 396 0.58 -8.82 -13.32
C GLN A 396 0.16 -8.89 -11.85
N HIS A 397 0.62 -7.97 -11.01
CA HIS A 397 0.22 -7.87 -9.60
C HIS A 397 -1.30 -7.69 -9.43
N MET A 398 -1.92 -6.82 -10.24
CA MET A 398 -3.37 -6.63 -10.26
C MET A 398 -4.13 -7.93 -10.54
N LEU A 399 -3.66 -8.71 -11.54
CA LEU A 399 -4.31 -9.95 -11.94
C LEU A 399 -4.07 -11.09 -10.93
N GLU A 400 -2.87 -11.22 -10.37
CA GLU A 400 -2.53 -12.27 -9.40
C GLU A 400 -3.26 -12.10 -8.07
N HIS A 401 -3.54 -10.86 -7.66
CA HIS A 401 -4.19 -10.55 -6.39
C HIS A 401 -5.66 -10.11 -6.53
N ASP A 402 -6.24 -10.16 -7.73
CA ASP A 402 -7.63 -9.80 -8.04
C ASP A 402 -8.01 -8.35 -7.64
N HIS A 403 -7.07 -7.40 -7.78
CA HIS A 403 -7.28 -5.99 -7.44
C HIS A 403 -8.08 -5.20 -8.48
N THR A 404 -8.61 -5.85 -9.51
CA THR A 404 -9.33 -5.18 -10.61
C THR A 404 -10.50 -4.31 -10.12
N GLN A 405 -11.31 -4.83 -9.19
CA GLN A 405 -12.47 -4.12 -8.66
C GLN A 405 -12.06 -2.92 -7.79
N GLU A 406 -10.99 -3.05 -7.05
CA GLU A 406 -10.41 -1.98 -6.24
C GLU A 406 -9.93 -0.83 -7.13
N TRP A 407 -9.15 -1.13 -8.16
CA TRP A 407 -8.67 -0.13 -9.13
C TRP A 407 -9.83 0.57 -9.86
N MET A 408 -10.84 -0.17 -10.28
CA MET A 408 -12.05 0.44 -10.88
C MET A 408 -12.74 1.40 -9.92
N THR A 409 -12.78 1.07 -8.63
CA THR A 409 -13.38 1.95 -7.62
C THR A 409 -12.54 3.22 -7.42
N GLU A 410 -11.21 3.08 -7.35
CA GLU A 410 -10.28 4.22 -7.25
C GLU A 410 -10.39 5.15 -8.46
N ILE A 411 -10.40 4.61 -9.68
CA ILE A 411 -10.57 5.38 -10.92
C ILE A 411 -11.92 6.12 -10.91
N ARG A 412 -13.01 5.43 -10.51
CA ARG A 412 -14.33 6.04 -10.45
C ARG A 412 -14.39 7.20 -9.46
N ARG A 413 -13.78 7.05 -8.28
CA ARG A 413 -13.65 8.11 -7.27
C ARG A 413 -12.80 9.27 -7.77
N SER A 414 -11.69 9.01 -8.47
CA SER A 414 -10.84 10.03 -9.08
C SER A 414 -11.60 10.85 -10.13
N LYS A 415 -12.36 10.18 -11.00
CA LYS A 415 -13.24 10.87 -12.00
C LYS A 415 -14.35 11.67 -11.32
N ALA A 416 -14.95 11.15 -10.25
CA ALA A 416 -15.95 11.91 -9.46
C ALA A 416 -15.34 13.17 -8.83
N LEU A 417 -14.13 13.10 -8.30
CA LEU A 417 -13.41 14.25 -7.79
C LEU A 417 -13.11 15.26 -8.90
N SER A 418 -12.73 14.81 -10.08
CA SER A 418 -12.49 15.69 -11.25
C SER A 418 -13.76 16.43 -11.68
N LEU A 419 -14.95 15.80 -11.58
CA LEU A 419 -16.23 16.49 -11.82
C LEU A 419 -16.47 17.61 -10.81
N ILE A 420 -16.17 17.39 -9.54
CA ILE A 420 -16.32 18.41 -8.50
C ILE A 420 -15.36 19.57 -8.77
N LEU A 421 -14.08 19.26 -9.05
CA LEU A 421 -13.03 20.25 -9.32
C LEU A 421 -13.35 21.12 -10.55
N GLY A 422 -13.92 20.51 -11.60
CA GLY A 422 -14.33 21.25 -12.80
C GLY A 422 -15.50 22.22 -12.59
N ALA A 423 -16.31 22.00 -11.54
CA ALA A 423 -17.44 22.86 -11.21
C ALA A 423 -17.14 23.86 -10.08
N ALA A 424 -16.20 23.53 -9.19
CA ALA A 424 -15.81 24.38 -8.06
C ALA A 424 -14.98 25.60 -8.52
N THR A 425 -15.01 26.66 -7.74
CA THR A 425 -14.18 27.84 -7.97
C THR A 425 -12.98 27.83 -7.04
N VAL A 426 -11.78 27.62 -7.60
CA VAL A 426 -10.51 27.68 -6.87
C VAL A 426 -9.83 29.02 -7.15
N LYS A 427 -9.43 29.72 -6.09
CA LYS A 427 -8.68 30.99 -6.17
C LYS A 427 -7.43 30.89 -5.32
N ASP A 428 -6.37 31.59 -5.75
CA ASP A 428 -5.26 31.82 -4.86
C ASP A 428 -5.55 32.98 -3.89
N THR A 429 -4.73 33.14 -2.87
CA THR A 429 -4.86 34.24 -1.88
C THR A 429 -4.70 35.63 -2.50
N ASP A 430 -4.15 35.73 -3.71
CA ASP A 430 -4.05 36.97 -4.48
C ASP A 430 -5.33 37.26 -5.31
N GLY A 431 -6.28 36.31 -5.32
CA GLY A 431 -7.57 36.40 -6.00
C GLY A 431 -7.56 35.95 -7.47
N ASN A 432 -6.48 35.33 -7.94
CA ASN A 432 -6.45 34.74 -9.28
C ASN A 432 -7.18 33.39 -9.27
N VAL A 433 -7.87 33.08 -10.36
CA VAL A 433 -8.51 31.79 -10.54
C VAL A 433 -7.46 30.76 -10.94
N VAL A 434 -7.43 29.66 -10.23
CA VAL A 434 -6.53 28.51 -10.52
C VAL A 434 -7.25 27.56 -11.47
N ASP A 435 -6.71 27.40 -12.67
CA ASP A 435 -7.23 26.44 -13.64
C ASP A 435 -6.62 25.05 -13.39
N LEU A 436 -7.45 24.15 -12.88
CA LEU A 436 -7.07 22.76 -12.62
C LEU A 436 -7.49 21.81 -13.76
N ALA A 437 -8.30 22.30 -14.72
CA ALA A 437 -8.87 21.43 -15.75
C ALA A 437 -7.86 21.08 -16.85
N THR A 438 -6.92 21.98 -17.12
CA THR A 438 -5.89 21.80 -18.15
C THR A 438 -4.54 21.41 -17.58
N LEU A 439 -4.44 21.29 -16.24
CA LEU A 439 -3.18 20.97 -15.56
C LEU A 439 -2.86 19.47 -15.69
N GLN A 440 -1.67 19.17 -16.21
CA GLN A 440 -1.12 17.82 -16.31
C GLN A 440 -0.38 17.41 -15.03
N ALA A 441 -0.10 16.11 -14.90
CA ALA A 441 0.57 15.55 -13.73
C ALA A 441 2.04 16.03 -13.54
N ASP A 442 2.63 16.60 -14.57
CA ASP A 442 3.99 17.18 -14.55
C ASP A 442 4.02 18.69 -14.25
N GLY A 443 2.86 19.28 -13.94
CA GLY A 443 2.72 20.71 -13.67
C GLY A 443 2.68 21.60 -14.91
N THR A 444 2.61 21.03 -16.11
CA THR A 444 2.38 21.77 -17.36
C THR A 444 0.90 21.90 -17.65
N PHE A 445 0.52 22.84 -18.51
CA PHE A 445 -0.84 22.94 -19.01
C PHE A 445 -0.95 22.25 -20.36
N ALA A 446 -2.03 21.48 -20.57
CA ALA A 446 -2.32 20.88 -21.84
C ALA A 446 -2.50 21.97 -22.92
N GLU A 447 -1.83 21.81 -24.07
CA GLU A 447 -2.05 22.70 -25.19
C GLU A 447 -3.45 22.49 -25.78
N PRO A 448 -4.20 23.55 -26.14
CA PRO A 448 -5.58 23.43 -26.60
C PRO A 448 -5.76 22.63 -27.91
N GLU A 449 -4.69 22.28 -28.62
CA GLU A 449 -4.73 21.47 -29.84
C GLU A 449 -4.69 19.95 -29.57
N GLU A 450 -4.10 19.47 -28.46
CA GLU A 450 -4.07 18.04 -28.14
C GLU A 450 -5.44 17.51 -27.66
N THR A 451 -6.26 18.34 -27.04
CA THR A 451 -7.60 17.93 -26.62
C THR A 451 -8.58 17.72 -27.79
N ALA A 452 -8.31 18.29 -28.96
CA ALA A 452 -9.14 18.12 -30.16
C ALA A 452 -8.75 16.84 -30.96
N GLU A 453 -7.49 16.42 -30.94
CA GLU A 453 -7.03 15.25 -31.69
C GLU A 453 -7.39 13.94 -30.97
N VAL A 454 -7.44 13.94 -29.63
CA VAL A 454 -7.91 12.80 -28.84
C VAL A 454 -9.42 12.60 -28.98
N ALA A 455 -10.21 13.68 -29.12
CA ALA A 455 -11.65 13.60 -29.33
C ALA A 455 -12.03 13.13 -30.75
N GLU A 456 -11.21 13.44 -31.79
CA GLU A 456 -11.45 13.00 -33.17
C GLU A 456 -10.93 11.60 -33.48
N ALA A 457 -9.91 11.10 -32.73
CA ALA A 457 -9.39 9.75 -32.85
C ALA A 457 -10.29 8.68 -32.21
N THR A 458 -11.15 9.06 -31.25
CA THR A 458 -12.07 8.15 -30.55
C THR A 458 -13.40 7.91 -31.27
N GLU A 459 -13.78 8.71 -32.27
CA GLU A 459 -15.01 8.45 -33.07
C GLU A 459 -14.82 7.37 -34.16
N GLY A 460 -13.61 6.87 -34.41
CA GLY A 460 -13.30 5.98 -35.55
C GLY A 460 -12.90 4.54 -35.21
N ALA A 461 -12.65 4.19 -33.97
CA ALA A 461 -12.22 2.84 -33.61
C ALA A 461 -13.10 2.26 -32.49
N SER A 462 -14.04 1.41 -32.89
CA SER A 462 -14.80 0.59 -31.95
C SER A 462 -13.83 -0.37 -31.24
N ALA A 463 -13.59 -0.13 -29.95
CA ALA A 463 -12.64 -0.85 -29.09
C ALA A 463 -12.95 -2.36 -28.92
N THR A 464 -14.00 -2.87 -29.56
CA THR A 464 -14.40 -4.28 -29.53
C THR A 464 -13.56 -5.15 -30.48
N SER A 465 -12.80 -4.56 -31.42
CA SER A 465 -12.09 -5.36 -32.43
C SER A 465 -10.64 -5.72 -32.06
N VAL A 466 -10.05 -5.06 -31.08
CA VAL A 466 -8.64 -5.32 -30.69
C VAL A 466 -8.56 -6.41 -29.64
N LEU A 467 -9.52 -6.47 -28.69
CA LEU A 467 -9.60 -7.54 -27.69
C LEU A 467 -10.08 -8.88 -28.29
N GLU A 468 -10.94 -8.84 -29.34
CA GLU A 468 -11.34 -10.08 -30.05
C GLU A 468 -10.23 -10.61 -30.99
N ALA A 469 -9.34 -9.75 -31.52
CA ALA A 469 -8.25 -10.18 -32.35
C ALA A 469 -7.11 -10.87 -31.56
N GLU A 470 -6.84 -10.42 -30.35
CA GLU A 470 -5.77 -10.99 -29.51
C GLU A 470 -6.20 -12.27 -28.79
N LEU A 471 -7.50 -12.43 -28.48
CA LEU A 471 -8.08 -13.66 -27.93
C LEU A 471 -8.31 -14.76 -28.98
N VAL A 472 -8.42 -14.41 -30.28
CA VAL A 472 -8.55 -15.38 -31.36
C VAL A 472 -7.18 -15.88 -31.81
N GLU A 473 -6.12 -15.07 -31.71
CA GLU A 473 -4.77 -15.50 -32.11
C GLU A 473 -4.13 -16.47 -31.10
N THR A 474 -4.55 -16.45 -29.85
CA THR A 474 -4.09 -17.43 -28.82
C THR A 474 -4.90 -18.74 -28.83
N ALA A 475 -6.09 -18.79 -29.43
CA ALA A 475 -6.90 -20.00 -29.53
C ALA A 475 -6.61 -20.84 -30.80
N ASP A 476 -6.04 -20.23 -31.83
CA ASP A 476 -5.72 -20.93 -33.12
C ASP A 476 -4.29 -21.50 -33.16
N ALA A 477 -3.47 -21.27 -32.14
CA ALA A 477 -2.09 -21.76 -32.07
C ALA A 477 -1.93 -23.19 -31.52
N GLU A 478 -2.97 -23.79 -30.98
CA GLU A 478 -2.92 -25.16 -30.42
C GLU A 478 -3.44 -26.30 -31.33
N GLU A 479 -3.99 -26.03 -32.51
CA GLU A 479 -4.56 -27.07 -33.35
C GLU A 479 -3.82 -27.33 -34.70
N SER A 480 -2.55 -26.88 -34.85
CA SER A 480 -1.77 -27.18 -36.05
C SER A 480 -0.35 -27.68 -35.78
N ALA A 481 -0.23 -28.84 -35.16
CA ALA A 481 0.99 -29.62 -35.09
C ALA A 481 0.73 -31.11 -35.27
N ALA A 482 0.52 -31.54 -36.53
CA ALA A 482 0.74 -32.93 -36.95
C ALA A 482 1.10 -32.99 -38.43
N GLU A 483 2.40 -33.20 -38.66
CA GLU A 483 3.10 -33.98 -39.71
C GLU A 483 2.97 -33.61 -41.20
N PRO A 484 3.91 -34.13 -42.08
CA PRO A 484 5.28 -34.56 -41.89
C PRO A 484 6.30 -34.13 -43.02
N ALA A 485 7.59 -34.27 -42.65
CA ALA A 485 8.71 -34.84 -43.38
C ALA A 485 9.29 -34.25 -44.67
N THR A 486 10.63 -34.23 -44.63
CA THR A 486 11.67 -34.34 -45.70
C THR A 486 12.05 -33.04 -46.39
N GLU A 487 13.29 -32.63 -46.51
CA GLU A 487 14.53 -33.23 -46.99
C GLU A 487 15.72 -32.24 -46.94
N VAL A 488 16.82 -32.73 -46.38
CA VAL A 488 18.26 -32.62 -46.66
C VAL A 488 19.00 -31.30 -46.98
N ALA A 489 20.14 -31.27 -46.32
CA ALA A 489 21.50 -30.88 -46.70
C ALA A 489 21.94 -29.48 -46.24
N ASP A 490 22.95 -29.33 -45.50
CA ASP A 490 24.34 -29.76 -45.38
C ASP A 490 25.25 -28.55 -45.07
N LEU A 491 26.30 -28.83 -44.30
CA LEU A 491 27.54 -28.09 -44.00
C LEU A 491 27.59 -27.34 -42.66
N ALA A 492 28.11 -28.03 -41.59
CA ALA A 492 29.53 -28.14 -41.17
C ALA A 492 30.10 -26.77 -40.69
N GLU A 493 30.71 -26.61 -39.59
CA GLU A 493 31.74 -27.21 -38.72
C GLU A 493 31.77 -26.46 -37.38
N ALA A 494 31.71 -27.12 -36.32
CA ALA A 494 32.74 -27.42 -35.32
C ALA A 494 33.28 -26.24 -34.48
N GLU A 495 33.05 -26.29 -33.18
CA GLU A 495 34.13 -26.42 -32.20
C GLU A 495 33.60 -26.85 -30.84
N THR A 496 34.08 -27.95 -30.39
CA THR A 496 33.85 -28.57 -29.07
C THR A 496 34.78 -27.97 -28.05
N VAL A 497 34.29 -27.66 -26.83
CA VAL A 497 35.11 -27.66 -25.63
C VAL A 497 34.41 -28.45 -24.55
N GLU A 498 35.19 -29.32 -23.98
CA GLU A 498 34.93 -30.44 -23.07
C GLU A 498 34.30 -30.02 -21.74
N VAL A 499 33.46 -30.93 -21.30
CA VAL A 499 32.89 -31.06 -19.94
C VAL A 499 33.88 -31.84 -19.11
N GLU A 500 34.23 -31.40 -17.94
CA GLU A 500 34.88 -32.20 -16.94
C GLU A 500 33.92 -32.50 -15.78
N GLU A 501 33.90 -33.79 -15.48
CA GLU A 501 33.00 -34.51 -14.58
C GLU A 501 33.24 -34.22 -13.10
N THR A 502 32.19 -34.44 -12.34
CA THR A 502 32.06 -34.64 -10.90
C THR A 502 33.02 -35.70 -10.30
N PRO A 503 33.16 -35.76 -8.97
CA PRO A 503 32.73 -37.01 -8.36
C PRO A 503 31.80 -36.90 -7.14
N GLU A 504 31.07 -37.99 -7.04
CA GLU A 504 30.12 -38.53 -6.08
C GLU A 504 30.50 -38.45 -4.59
N ALA A 505 29.49 -38.26 -3.79
CA ALA A 505 28.92 -39.09 -2.72
C ALA A 505 29.83 -39.69 -1.64
N GLU A 506 29.51 -39.36 -0.42
CA GLU A 506 29.55 -40.39 0.66
C GLU A 506 28.41 -40.12 1.68
N THR A 507 27.55 -41.09 1.73
CA THR A 507 26.54 -41.35 2.75
C THR A 507 27.20 -41.89 4.01
N VAL A 508 26.84 -41.37 5.19
CA VAL A 508 26.92 -42.12 6.43
C VAL A 508 25.61 -41.96 7.19
N GLU A 509 24.96 -43.09 7.27
CA GLU A 509 23.89 -43.48 8.18
C GLU A 509 24.48 -43.75 9.56
N GLU A 510 23.92 -43.25 10.63
CA GLU A 510 23.88 -43.96 11.92
C GLU A 510 22.86 -43.30 12.87
N THR A 511 21.80 -44.03 13.14
CA THR A 511 21.02 -44.08 14.37
C THR A 511 21.27 -45.43 15.01
N PRO A 512 20.90 -45.78 16.25
CA PRO A 512 20.24 -45.05 17.35
C PRO A 512 20.91 -45.30 18.72
N GLU A 513 20.46 -44.67 19.78
CA GLU A 513 20.15 -45.42 21.03
C GLU A 513 19.46 -44.53 22.08
N THR A 514 18.48 -45.14 22.62
CA THR A 514 17.62 -44.75 23.72
C THR A 514 18.36 -44.82 25.07
N GLU A 515 18.06 -43.87 25.99
CA GLU A 515 17.97 -44.26 27.41
C GLU A 515 16.98 -43.38 28.17
N ASP A 516 16.07 -44.06 28.74
CA ASP A 516 15.03 -43.78 29.69
C ASP A 516 15.63 -43.48 31.08
N THR A 517 15.19 -42.41 31.73
CA THR A 517 15.13 -42.37 33.21
C THR A 517 14.01 -41.41 33.66
N THR A 518 13.01 -42.07 34.12
CA THR A 518 11.97 -41.60 35.04
C THR A 518 12.57 -41.09 36.34
N GLU A 519 12.15 -39.89 36.82
CA GLU A 519 11.96 -39.71 38.26
C GLU A 519 10.85 -38.72 38.57
N LYS A 520 10.00 -39.16 39.42
CA LYS A 520 8.74 -38.74 39.95
C LYS A 520 8.99 -37.95 41.23
N ALA A 521 8.37 -36.76 41.40
CA ALA A 521 7.96 -36.31 42.72
C ALA A 521 6.84 -35.26 42.61
N GLU A 522 5.78 -35.61 43.24
CA GLU A 522 4.57 -34.82 43.54
C GLU A 522 4.76 -33.88 44.77
N PRO A 523 3.73 -33.18 45.23
CA PRO A 523 3.70 -31.75 45.47
C PRO A 523 3.70 -31.40 46.95
N THR A 524 3.92 -30.15 47.30
CA THR A 524 3.55 -29.62 48.62
C THR A 524 2.78 -28.30 48.47
N ASP A 525 1.59 -28.43 48.95
CA ASP A 525 0.60 -27.50 49.44
C ASP A 525 1.14 -26.62 50.57
N ALA A 526 0.87 -25.34 50.58
CA ALA A 526 0.71 -24.52 51.77
C ALA A 526 0.01 -23.21 51.44
N ALA A 527 -1.23 -23.20 51.86
CA ALA A 527 -2.06 -22.01 52.05
C ALA A 527 -1.60 -21.15 53.24
N VAL A 528 -2.29 -20.03 53.38
CA VAL A 528 -2.48 -19.09 54.53
C VAL A 528 -1.87 -17.72 54.25
N ASP A 529 -2.54 -16.66 54.24
CA ASP A 529 -3.69 -16.02 54.89
C ASP A 529 -3.47 -14.49 54.86
N ALA A 530 -4.46 -13.80 54.45
CA ALA A 530 -5.10 -12.56 54.94
C ALA A 530 -4.28 -11.36 55.42
N THR A 531 -4.86 -10.24 55.03
CA THR A 531 -5.19 -8.98 55.67
C THR A 531 -4.35 -7.72 55.42
N ALA A 532 -5.06 -6.79 54.81
CA ALA A 532 -5.36 -5.42 55.22
C ALA A 532 -4.20 -4.40 55.38
N GLU A 533 -4.13 -3.41 54.54
CA GLU A 533 -4.58 -2.02 54.75
C GLU A 533 -4.62 -1.26 53.45
#